data_c1542321e09f9d8071e222d8556aae69
#
_entry.id   c1542321e09f9d8071e222d8556aae69
#
_cell.length_a   1.000
_cell.length_b   1.000
_cell.length_c   1.000
_cell.angle_alpha   90.00
_cell.angle_beta   90.00
_cell.angle_gamma   90.00
#
_symmetry.space_group_name_H-M   'P 1'
#
loop_
_entity.id
_entity.type
_entity.pdbx_description
1 polymer ?
#
loop_
_entity_poly.entity_id
_entity_poly.type
_entity_poly.pdbx_seq_one_letter_code
_entity_poly.pdbx_strand_id
1 'polypeptide(L)'
;MTIFIGNLSWKTEVEDLIDLFMTYGEVTKCTIPLERDSGRKRGFGFVEMTRESSEKTAIDDLQDVEWMGREIRVNKAEQKDRSRRNSRHHGN
;
A
#
# COMPACT_ATOMS: atom_id res chain seq x y z
N MET A 1 1.45 -3.45 10.15
CA MET A 1 0.73 -2.32 9.54
C MET A 1 0.90 -2.37 8.04
N THR A 2 -0.10 -1.95 7.30
CA THR A 2 -0.10 -2.03 5.86
C THR A 2 -0.20 -0.65 5.24
N ILE A 3 0.52 -0.43 4.15
CA ILE A 3 0.48 0.83 3.41
C ILE A 3 -0.36 0.61 2.15
N PHE A 4 -1.29 1.52 1.90
CA PHE A 4 -2.07 1.53 0.67
C PHE A 4 -1.45 2.51 -0.31
N ILE A 5 -1.25 2.07 -1.55
CA ILE A 5 -0.74 2.94 -2.61
C ILE A 5 -1.76 2.93 -3.73
N GLY A 6 -2.29 4.10 -4.05
CA GLY A 6 -3.29 4.24 -5.10
C GLY A 6 -2.79 5.05 -6.27
N ASN A 7 -3.60 5.11 -7.30
CA ASN A 7 -3.33 5.84 -8.53
C ASN A 7 -2.05 5.36 -9.21
N LEU A 8 -1.83 4.04 -9.19
CA LEU A 8 -0.65 3.44 -9.80
C LEU A 8 -0.82 3.32 -11.30
N SER A 9 0.31 3.46 -12.01
CA SER A 9 0.33 3.15 -13.44
C SER A 9 0.04 1.66 -13.65
N TRP A 10 -0.69 1.35 -14.72
CA TRP A 10 -0.95 -0.05 -15.04
C TRP A 10 0.34 -0.81 -15.36
N LYS A 11 1.42 -0.10 -15.63
CA LYS A 11 2.72 -0.72 -15.89
C LYS A 11 3.45 -1.11 -14.61
N THR A 12 2.94 -0.69 -13.45
CA THR A 12 3.63 -0.93 -12.19
C THR A 12 3.59 -2.41 -11.83
N GLU A 13 4.76 -2.95 -11.50
CA GLU A 13 4.88 -4.34 -11.06
C GLU A 13 5.19 -4.38 -9.57
N VAL A 14 5.00 -5.56 -8.99
CA VAL A 14 5.30 -5.75 -7.57
C VAL A 14 6.75 -5.37 -7.27
N GLU A 15 7.66 -5.75 -8.15
CA GLU A 15 9.09 -5.45 -7.95
C GLU A 15 9.36 -3.96 -7.93
N ASP A 16 8.60 -3.21 -8.73
CA ASP A 16 8.77 -1.75 -8.75
C ASP A 16 8.40 -1.15 -7.40
N LEU A 17 7.31 -1.62 -6.81
CA LEU A 17 6.89 -1.14 -5.50
C LEU A 17 7.89 -1.55 -4.43
N ILE A 18 8.39 -2.77 -4.49
CA ILE A 18 9.37 -3.23 -3.52
C ILE A 18 10.61 -2.34 -3.58
N ASP A 19 11.10 -2.07 -4.79
CA ASP A 19 12.28 -1.22 -4.95
C ASP A 19 12.05 0.17 -4.36
N LEU A 20 10.87 0.72 -4.60
CA LEU A 20 10.54 2.06 -4.11
C LEU A 20 10.56 2.08 -2.58
N PHE A 21 9.93 1.11 -1.96
CA PHE A 21 9.79 1.12 -0.50
C PHE A 21 11.04 0.63 0.21
N MET A 22 11.89 -0.16 -0.46
CA MET A 22 13.13 -0.61 0.15
C MET A 22 14.05 0.55 0.51
N THR A 23 13.87 1.67 -0.13
CA THR A 23 14.62 2.88 0.23
C THR A 23 14.36 3.27 1.69
N TYR A 24 13.21 2.91 2.22
CA TYR A 24 12.79 3.30 3.57
C TYR A 24 12.97 2.19 4.59
N GLY A 25 13.16 0.95 4.12
CA GLY A 25 13.33 -0.16 5.03
C GLY A 25 12.95 -1.48 4.36
N GLU A 26 13.01 -2.54 5.15
CA GLU A 26 12.75 -3.87 4.64
C GLU A 26 11.25 -4.07 4.37
N VAL A 27 10.93 -4.57 3.18
CA VAL A 27 9.56 -4.88 2.77
C VAL A 27 9.30 -6.36 3.03
N THR A 28 8.27 -6.67 3.81
CA THR A 28 7.94 -8.05 4.12
C THR A 28 6.87 -8.60 3.19
N LYS A 29 6.04 -7.72 2.62
CA LYS A 29 4.96 -8.19 1.75
C LYS A 29 4.56 -7.08 0.80
N CYS A 30 4.26 -7.45 -0.44
CA CYS A 30 3.80 -6.49 -1.44
C CYS A 30 2.82 -7.18 -2.36
N THR A 31 1.69 -6.54 -2.59
CA THR A 31 0.62 -7.09 -3.41
C THR A 31 0.04 -6.03 -4.32
N ILE A 32 -0.18 -6.37 -5.58
CA ILE A 32 -0.93 -5.53 -6.51
C ILE A 32 -2.10 -6.38 -7.01
N PRO A 33 -3.31 -6.16 -6.50
CA PRO A 33 -4.46 -6.99 -6.90
C PRO A 33 -4.80 -6.81 -8.37
N LEU A 34 -5.32 -7.87 -8.96
CA LEU A 34 -5.77 -7.88 -10.35
C LEU A 34 -7.29 -7.99 -10.39
N GLU A 35 -7.87 -7.46 -11.46
CA GLU A 35 -9.28 -7.67 -11.68
C GLU A 35 -9.55 -9.11 -12.08
N ARG A 36 -10.60 -9.67 -11.54
CA ARG A 36 -10.94 -11.06 -11.81
C ARG A 36 -11.22 -11.32 -13.27
N ASP A 37 -12.00 -10.42 -13.87
CA ASP A 37 -12.52 -10.67 -15.21
C ASP A 37 -11.47 -10.42 -16.28
N SER A 38 -10.71 -9.35 -16.15
CA SER A 38 -9.81 -8.92 -17.20
C SER A 38 -8.36 -9.27 -16.92
N GLY A 39 -8.01 -9.59 -15.67
CA GLY A 39 -6.64 -9.81 -15.28
C GLY A 39 -5.80 -8.55 -15.23
N ARG A 40 -6.43 -7.40 -15.35
CA ARG A 40 -5.71 -6.14 -15.34
C ARG A 40 -5.42 -5.67 -13.91
N LYS A 41 -4.34 -4.90 -13.77
CA LYS A 41 -4.04 -4.30 -12.48
C LYS A 41 -5.08 -3.25 -12.16
N ARG A 42 -5.45 -3.19 -10.88
CA ARG A 42 -6.53 -2.32 -10.46
C ARG A 42 -6.07 -0.91 -10.13
N GLY A 43 -4.79 -0.63 -10.28
CA GLY A 43 -4.28 0.71 -10.05
C GLY A 43 -3.96 1.01 -8.60
N PHE A 44 -3.92 -0.01 -7.76
CA PHE A 44 -3.51 0.19 -6.37
C PHE A 44 -2.80 -1.05 -5.87
N GLY A 45 -2.09 -0.88 -4.76
CA GLY A 45 -1.37 -1.98 -4.17
C GLY A 45 -1.22 -1.81 -2.68
N PHE A 46 -0.66 -2.83 -2.04
CA PHE A 46 -0.43 -2.82 -0.60
C PHE A 46 1.00 -3.24 -0.32
N VAL A 47 1.62 -2.60 0.66
CA VAL A 47 2.98 -2.91 1.08
C VAL A 47 3.01 -3.04 2.59
N GLU A 48 3.65 -4.10 3.09
CA GLU A 48 3.93 -4.25 4.51
C GLU A 48 5.42 -4.20 4.72
N MET A 49 5.84 -3.49 5.74
CA MET A 49 7.25 -3.37 6.06
C MET A 49 7.51 -3.94 7.43
N THR A 50 8.76 -4.31 7.67
CA THR A 50 9.15 -4.92 8.94
C THR A 50 8.93 -3.97 10.10
N ARG A 51 9.23 -2.69 9.88
CA ARG A 51 9.16 -1.69 10.95
C ARG A 51 8.08 -0.67 10.66
N GLU A 52 7.31 -0.38 11.70
CA GLU A 52 6.27 0.64 11.60
C GLU A 52 6.86 2.02 11.32
N SER A 53 8.03 2.29 11.89
CA SER A 53 8.69 3.58 11.66
C SER A 53 9.06 3.77 10.20
N SER A 54 9.46 2.68 9.53
CA SER A 54 9.76 2.76 8.09
C SER A 54 8.51 3.04 7.29
N GLU A 55 7.40 2.41 7.66
CA GLU A 55 6.13 2.67 6.98
C GLU A 55 5.71 4.12 7.13
N LYS A 56 5.87 4.66 8.32
CA LYS A 56 5.48 6.03 8.59
C LYS A 56 6.29 7.01 7.75
N THR A 57 7.61 6.80 7.70
CA THR A 57 8.48 7.65 6.91
C THR A 57 8.14 7.57 5.43
N ALA A 58 7.88 6.35 4.94
CA ALA A 58 7.54 6.16 3.54
C ALA A 58 6.23 6.88 3.20
N ILE A 59 5.24 6.76 4.07
CA ILE A 59 3.96 7.43 3.84
C ILE A 59 4.16 8.95 3.77
N ASP A 60 4.94 9.50 4.71
CA ASP A 60 5.16 10.93 4.74
C ASP A 60 5.89 11.43 3.50
N ASP A 61 6.89 10.69 3.07
CA ASP A 61 7.74 11.13 1.96
C ASP A 61 7.08 10.92 0.60
N LEU A 62 6.26 9.88 0.46
CA LEU A 62 5.74 9.48 -0.85
C LEU A 62 4.34 10.00 -1.13
N GLN A 63 3.77 10.76 -0.22
CA GLN A 63 2.44 11.32 -0.48
C GLN A 63 2.45 12.24 -1.67
N ASP A 64 1.59 11.96 -2.64
CA ASP A 64 1.40 12.78 -3.83
C ASP A 64 2.67 12.97 -4.65
N VAL A 65 3.60 12.01 -4.54
CA VAL A 65 4.82 12.03 -5.34
C VAL A 65 4.51 11.49 -6.73
N GLU A 66 5.10 12.10 -7.74
CA GLU A 66 4.99 11.59 -9.09
C GLU A 66 5.95 10.41 -9.26
N TRP A 67 5.40 9.25 -9.64
CA TRP A 67 6.18 8.03 -9.76
C TRP A 67 5.64 7.22 -10.92
N MET A 68 6.54 6.83 -11.81
CA MET A 68 6.16 6.09 -13.03
C MET A 68 5.09 6.82 -13.83
N GLY A 69 5.19 8.15 -13.87
CA GLY A 69 4.32 8.97 -14.69
C GLY A 69 2.98 9.31 -14.06
N ARG A 70 2.77 8.96 -12.81
CA ARG A 70 1.50 9.26 -12.13
C ARG A 70 1.76 9.76 -10.71
N GLU A 71 0.90 10.63 -10.26
CA GLU A 71 0.96 11.10 -8.89
C GLU A 71 0.31 10.06 -7.99
N ILE A 72 1.14 9.32 -7.25
CA ILE A 72 0.62 8.21 -6.44
C ILE A 72 0.04 8.72 -5.13
N ARG A 73 -0.86 7.92 -4.58
CA ARG A 73 -1.50 8.21 -3.29
C ARG A 73 -1.05 7.17 -2.30
N VAL A 74 -0.41 7.61 -1.23
CA VAL A 74 0.16 6.71 -0.24
C VAL A 74 -0.45 7.00 1.11
N ASN A 75 -1.11 6.01 1.69
CA ASN A 75 -1.79 6.16 2.97
C ASN A 75 -1.65 4.90 3.79
N LYS A 76 -1.86 5.05 5.08
CA LYS A 76 -1.94 3.90 5.95
C LYS A 76 -3.24 3.15 5.66
N ALA A 77 -3.12 1.86 5.35
CA ALA A 77 -4.30 1.05 5.10
C ALA A 77 -4.88 0.59 6.43
N GLU A 78 -6.20 0.77 6.58
CA GLU A 78 -6.89 0.33 7.78
C GLU A 78 -7.15 -1.15 7.70
N GLN A 79 -6.69 -1.88 8.70
CA GLN A 79 -6.97 -3.30 8.78
C GLN A 79 -8.25 -3.48 9.56
N LYS A 80 -9.21 -4.01 8.89
CA LYS A 80 -10.42 -4.27 9.61
C LYS A 80 -10.26 -5.43 10.48
N ASP A 81 -10.52 -5.34 11.47
CA ASP A 81 -10.37 -6.47 12.21
C ASP A 81 -11.58 -6.95 12.64
N ARG A 82 -11.55 -6.76 12.19
CA ARG A 82 -12.27 -6.90 12.12
C ARG A 82 -12.73 -6.97 12.84
N SER A 83 -12.59 -6.71 13.09
CA SER A 83 -12.91 -6.31 13.38
C SER A 83 -13.01 -6.07 14.13
N ARG A 84 -12.88 -6.13 14.51
CA ARG A 84 -12.98 -5.54 14.80
C ARG A 84 -13.39 -5.12 15.23
N ARG A 85 -13.44 -5.35 15.62
CA ARG A 85 -13.93 -4.64 15.69
C ARG A 85 -14.49 -4.33 16.00
N ASN A 86 -14.68 -4.62 16.47
CA ASN A 86 -15.36 -3.96 16.43
C ASN A 86 -15.75 -3.75 16.95
N SER A 87 -15.72 -3.86 17.42
CA SER A 87 -16.27 -3.34 17.58
C SER A 87 -16.53 -3.12 18.10
N ARG A 88 -16.49 -3.25 18.73
CA ARG A 88 -16.95 -2.79 18.88
C ARG A 88 -17.19 -2.59 19.07
N HIS A 89 -17.35 -2.72 19.57
CA HIS A 89 -17.81 -2.39 19.31
C HIS A 89 -18.00 -2.15 19.56
N HIS A 90 -18.22 -2.16 20.25
CA HIS A 90 -18.77 -1.79 20.12
C HIS A 90 -19.17 -1.61 20.29
N GLY A 91 -19.08 -1.81 20.87
CA GLY A 91 -19.81 -1.52 20.83
C GLY A 91 -20.12 -1.55 21.03
N ASN A 92 -20.27 -1.74 21.48
CA ASN A 92 -20.66 -1.70 21.10
C ASN A 92 -20.86 -1.64 20.96
#